data_87d680f02147446eb6981b5267ca5c75
#
_entry.id   87d680f02147446eb6981b5267ca5c75
#
_cell.length_a   1.000
_cell.length_b   1.000
_cell.length_c   1.000
_cell.angle_alpha   90.00
_cell.angle_beta   90.00
_cell.angle_gamma   90.00
#
_symmetry.space_group_name_H-M   'P 1'
#
loop_
_entity.id
_entity.type
_entity.pdbx_description
1 polymer ?
#
loop_
_entity_poly.entity_id
_entity_poly.type
_entity_poly.pdbx_seq_one_letter_code
_entity_poly.pdbx_strand_id
1 'polypeptide(L)'
;MSLITSSGAFAQKIVVAHRGASGYLPEHTLEAKAMAYAMGADYIEQDVVMTKDDQLIVIHDITLDRTTDVGEQFPGRARADGKHYVIDFTLAEIRQLAASEGARIVNGQRVQGYAARFPMRTSSFRISTLAEELELIQGMNKSTGRDIGIYPEIKSPEFHLAEGKDLGRAVVAELKAYGYASKEQKVFLQTFSWEEVKRLRDEILPEAGIDLKLVMLVGDDEEYQWMFNESGMQEVGRYADGFGPDKSLLIAPDSTPGNLKISNLVELAHSNGMQVHPYTFRADAGQVAKWAGSFEEMLEAFFFEAGIDGAFTDFPDRAVEFLRQR
;
A
#
# COMPACT_ATOMS: atom_id res chain seq x y z
N MET A 1 -20.55 -28.86 -35.00
CA MET A 1 -20.35 -28.81 -33.54
C MET A 1 -19.03 -28.10 -33.31
N SER A 2 -19.09 -26.78 -33.13
CA SER A 2 -17.91 -25.92 -33.00
C SER A 2 -17.54 -25.83 -31.53
N LEU A 3 -16.38 -26.34 -31.16
CA LEU A 3 -15.80 -26.18 -29.83
C LEU A 3 -15.36 -24.73 -29.71
N ILE A 4 -16.13 -23.95 -28.96
CA ILE A 4 -15.71 -22.63 -28.48
C ILE A 4 -14.76 -22.91 -27.32
N THR A 5 -13.46 -22.91 -27.61
CA THR A 5 -12.44 -22.80 -26.59
C THR A 5 -12.49 -21.37 -26.08
N SER A 6 -13.14 -21.13 -24.92
CA SER A 6 -12.96 -19.90 -24.16
C SER A 6 -11.51 -19.90 -23.64
N SER A 7 -10.62 -19.27 -24.39
CA SER A 7 -9.36 -18.79 -23.78
C SER A 7 -9.76 -17.72 -22.77
N GLY A 8 -9.82 -18.07 -21.50
CA GLY A 8 -9.87 -17.08 -20.44
C GLY A 8 -8.65 -16.18 -20.62
N ALA A 9 -8.88 -14.95 -21.07
CA ALA A 9 -7.84 -13.95 -21.04
C ALA A 9 -7.47 -13.81 -19.55
N PHE A 10 -6.25 -14.18 -19.18
CA PHE A 10 -5.72 -13.89 -17.86
C PHE A 10 -5.86 -12.39 -17.65
N ALA A 11 -6.53 -11.99 -16.58
CA ALA A 11 -6.61 -10.58 -16.21
C ALA A 11 -5.18 -10.02 -16.19
N GLN A 12 -5.00 -8.81 -16.74
CA GLN A 12 -3.69 -8.18 -16.78
C GLN A 12 -3.13 -8.12 -15.35
N LYS A 13 -1.96 -8.73 -15.13
CA LYS A 13 -1.24 -8.63 -13.85
C LYS A 13 -0.80 -7.19 -13.63
N ILE A 14 -0.91 -6.68 -12.41
CA ILE A 14 -0.61 -5.27 -12.09
C ILE A 14 0.58 -5.15 -11.13
N VAL A 15 1.29 -4.03 -11.26
CA VAL A 15 2.36 -3.62 -10.36
C VAL A 15 1.89 -2.41 -9.57
N VAL A 16 1.85 -2.55 -8.24
CA VAL A 16 1.58 -1.45 -7.30
C VAL A 16 2.90 -0.96 -6.72
N ALA A 17 3.25 0.30 -6.96
CA ALA A 17 4.45 0.92 -6.40
C ALA A 17 4.21 1.24 -4.91
N HIS A 18 4.71 0.37 -4.02
CA HIS A 18 4.55 0.47 -2.59
C HIS A 18 5.27 1.71 -2.04
N ARG A 19 4.49 2.70 -1.62
CA ARG A 19 4.96 4.02 -1.16
C ARG A 19 5.75 4.79 -2.23
N GLY A 20 5.47 4.53 -3.52
CA GLY A 20 6.25 4.99 -4.65
C GLY A 20 7.41 4.06 -5.01
N ALA A 21 8.48 4.59 -5.60
CA ALA A 21 9.72 3.85 -5.87
C ALA A 21 10.60 3.80 -4.61
N SER A 22 10.06 3.26 -3.51
CA SER A 22 10.64 3.34 -2.16
C SER A 22 11.92 2.53 -1.98
N GLY A 23 12.25 1.63 -2.90
CA GLY A 23 13.56 0.97 -2.96
C GLY A 23 14.70 1.90 -3.37
N TYR A 24 14.39 3.06 -3.95
CA TYR A 24 15.37 4.01 -4.53
C TYR A 24 15.34 5.40 -3.90
N LEU A 25 14.17 5.88 -3.46
CA LEU A 25 13.97 7.19 -2.86
C LEU A 25 13.18 7.07 -1.56
N PRO A 26 13.29 8.02 -0.63
CA PRO A 26 12.51 7.98 0.62
C PRO A 26 11.02 7.80 0.35
N GLU A 27 10.42 6.85 1.06
CA GLU A 27 9.03 6.46 0.91
C GLU A 27 8.08 7.66 1.01
N HIS A 28 6.98 7.64 0.25
CA HIS A 28 5.91 8.64 0.25
C HIS A 28 6.33 10.07 -0.11
N THR A 29 7.49 10.27 -0.71
CA THR A 29 7.86 11.58 -1.25
C THR A 29 7.31 11.75 -2.67
N LEU A 30 7.01 12.98 -3.09
CA LEU A 30 6.54 13.27 -4.46
C LEU A 30 7.56 12.80 -5.50
N GLU A 31 8.84 12.86 -5.17
CA GLU A 31 9.94 12.36 -6.01
C GLU A 31 9.87 10.84 -6.18
N ALA A 32 9.59 10.08 -5.11
CA ALA A 32 9.40 8.64 -5.19
C ALA A 32 8.16 8.26 -6.00
N LYS A 33 7.08 9.03 -5.91
CA LYS A 33 5.87 8.84 -6.72
C LYS A 33 6.12 9.14 -8.20
N ALA A 34 6.78 10.26 -8.50
CA ALA A 34 7.15 10.61 -9.88
C ALA A 34 8.10 9.58 -10.50
N MET A 35 9.08 9.05 -9.72
CA MET A 35 9.97 8.00 -10.17
C MET A 35 9.21 6.70 -10.47
N ALA A 36 8.30 6.25 -9.59
CA ALA A 36 7.45 5.08 -9.80
C ALA A 36 6.58 5.23 -11.05
N TYR A 37 6.02 6.43 -11.25
CA TYR A 37 5.27 6.77 -12.45
C TYR A 37 6.12 6.60 -13.73
N ALA A 38 7.35 7.13 -13.72
CA ALA A 38 8.27 7.02 -14.87
C ALA A 38 8.67 5.55 -15.13
N MET A 39 8.81 4.74 -14.10
CA MET A 39 9.09 3.30 -14.18
C MET A 39 7.93 2.48 -14.75
N GLY A 40 6.71 3.06 -14.82
CA GLY A 40 5.56 2.43 -15.47
C GLY A 40 4.76 1.51 -14.56
N ALA A 41 4.76 1.74 -13.25
CA ALA A 41 3.82 1.09 -12.34
C ALA A 41 2.38 1.33 -12.78
N ASP A 42 1.49 0.36 -12.55
CA ASP A 42 0.07 0.48 -12.90
C ASP A 42 -0.70 1.30 -11.86
N TYR A 43 -0.28 1.20 -10.59
CA TYR A 43 -0.82 1.94 -9.46
C TYR A 43 0.31 2.47 -8.58
N ILE A 44 0.07 3.59 -7.93
CA ILE A 44 0.96 4.19 -6.94
C ILE A 44 0.21 4.26 -5.61
N GLU A 45 0.82 3.76 -4.54
CA GLU A 45 0.21 3.70 -3.22
C GLU A 45 0.40 4.99 -2.40
N GLN A 46 -0.58 5.27 -1.52
CA GLN A 46 -0.59 6.34 -0.53
C GLN A 46 -1.02 5.79 0.84
N ASP A 47 -0.18 5.89 1.87
CA ASP A 47 -0.60 5.65 3.26
C ASP A 47 -1.11 6.96 3.86
N VAL A 48 -2.38 7.04 4.23
CA VAL A 48 -3.02 8.29 4.63
C VAL A 48 -3.25 8.34 6.12
N VAL A 49 -2.81 9.43 6.75
CA VAL A 49 -3.08 9.78 8.15
C VAL A 49 -3.53 11.24 8.25
N MET A 50 -4.15 11.62 9.39
CA MET A 50 -4.72 12.95 9.58
C MET A 50 -3.95 13.76 10.59
N THR A 51 -3.70 15.02 10.27
CA THR A 51 -3.03 16.02 11.13
C THR A 51 -3.98 16.59 12.19
N LYS A 52 -3.42 17.43 13.09
CA LYS A 52 -4.18 18.16 14.12
C LYS A 52 -5.27 19.06 13.53
N ASP A 53 -5.00 19.69 12.41
CA ASP A 53 -5.87 20.63 11.68
C ASP A 53 -6.61 19.96 10.50
N ASP A 54 -6.89 18.65 10.64
CA ASP A 54 -7.70 17.83 9.72
C ASP A 54 -7.19 17.76 8.28
N GLN A 55 -5.88 17.92 8.07
CA GLN A 55 -5.28 17.74 6.75
C GLN A 55 -4.85 16.28 6.54
N LEU A 56 -5.09 15.74 5.37
CA LEU A 56 -4.66 14.40 4.98
C LEU A 56 -3.23 14.45 4.48
N ILE A 57 -2.31 13.83 5.18
CA ILE A 57 -0.91 13.69 4.75
C ILE A 57 -0.60 12.23 4.39
N VAL A 58 0.45 12.05 3.59
CA VAL A 58 0.87 10.73 3.16
C VAL A 58 2.15 10.32 3.88
N ILE A 59 2.00 9.39 4.83
CA ILE A 59 3.07 8.78 5.63
C ILE A 59 2.58 7.46 6.20
N HIS A 60 3.46 6.44 6.29
CA HIS A 60 3.04 5.10 6.71
C HIS A 60 2.60 5.00 8.17
N ASP A 61 3.39 5.56 9.08
CA ASP A 61 3.13 5.42 10.51
C ASP A 61 2.24 6.57 11.00
N ILE A 62 1.41 6.32 12.01
CA ILE A 62 0.69 7.39 12.73
C ILE A 62 1.65 8.30 13.53
N THR A 63 2.95 8.00 13.50
CA THR A 63 4.02 8.77 14.14
C THR A 63 5.07 9.23 13.13
N LEU A 64 5.69 10.37 13.40
CA LEU A 64 6.66 11.03 12.51
C LEU A 64 8.10 10.51 12.67
N ASP A 65 8.36 9.71 13.70
CA ASP A 65 9.73 9.43 14.18
C ASP A 65 10.59 8.63 13.20
N ARG A 66 10.00 7.68 12.44
CA ARG A 66 10.77 6.76 11.62
C ARG A 66 11.38 7.42 10.38
N THR A 67 10.65 8.31 9.74
CA THR A 67 10.97 8.87 8.43
C THR A 67 11.21 10.38 8.42
N THR A 68 11.26 11.03 9.61
CA THR A 68 11.49 12.48 9.70
C THR A 68 12.52 12.85 10.77
N ASP A 69 12.86 14.13 10.80
CA ASP A 69 13.69 14.77 11.82
C ASP A 69 12.88 15.40 12.97
N VAL A 70 11.63 14.96 13.22
CA VAL A 70 10.69 15.57 14.17
C VAL A 70 11.26 15.76 15.57
N GLY A 71 12.00 14.78 16.09
CA GLY A 71 12.61 14.87 17.41
C GLY A 71 13.67 15.96 17.53
N GLU A 72 14.28 16.38 16.41
CA GLU A 72 15.25 17.48 16.36
C GLU A 72 14.54 18.84 16.20
N GLN A 73 13.51 18.90 15.34
CA GLN A 73 12.75 20.10 15.04
C GLN A 73 11.80 20.50 16.18
N PHE A 74 11.22 19.51 16.84
CA PHE A 74 10.22 19.72 17.91
C PHE A 74 10.57 18.95 19.20
N PRO A 75 11.73 19.22 19.82
CA PRO A 75 12.10 18.55 21.05
C PRO A 75 11.08 18.83 22.15
N GLY A 76 10.67 17.78 22.86
CA GLY A 76 9.68 17.89 23.95
C GLY A 76 8.21 17.85 23.51
N ARG A 77 7.91 17.60 22.22
CA ARG A 77 6.54 17.41 21.70
C ARG A 77 6.10 15.95 21.65
N ALA A 78 6.97 15.01 22.03
CA ALA A 78 6.61 13.59 22.14
C ALA A 78 5.55 13.36 23.23
N ARG A 79 4.63 12.42 22.98
CA ARG A 79 3.72 11.91 24.02
C ARG A 79 4.51 11.13 25.08
N ALA A 80 3.84 10.67 26.14
CA ALA A 80 4.48 9.97 27.26
C ALA A 80 5.24 8.68 26.87
N ASP A 81 4.88 8.07 25.75
CA ASP A 81 5.55 6.91 25.16
C ASP A 81 6.83 7.27 24.36
N GLY A 82 7.18 8.55 24.29
CA GLY A 82 8.34 9.06 23.57
C GLY A 82 8.15 9.25 22.07
N LYS A 83 6.93 9.11 21.53
CA LYS A 83 6.63 9.21 20.10
C LYS A 83 5.94 10.52 19.74
N HIS A 84 6.17 11.00 18.52
CA HIS A 84 5.57 12.20 17.94
C HIS A 84 4.43 11.81 17.01
N TYR A 85 3.19 11.89 17.49
CA TYR A 85 2.02 11.50 16.70
C TYR A 85 1.64 12.58 15.69
N VAL A 86 1.35 12.18 14.46
CA VAL A 86 0.93 13.09 13.38
C VAL A 86 -0.22 13.98 13.82
N ILE A 87 -1.20 13.41 14.52
CA ILE A 87 -2.42 14.08 14.98
C ILE A 87 -2.18 15.21 15.99
N ASP A 88 -0.98 15.30 16.56
CA ASP A 88 -0.59 16.38 17.49
C ASP A 88 0.03 17.60 16.77
N PHE A 89 0.30 17.50 15.46
CA PHE A 89 0.95 18.52 14.65
C PHE A 89 0.00 19.05 13.56
N THR A 90 0.06 20.36 13.33
CA THR A 90 -0.60 20.99 12.18
C THR A 90 0.19 20.72 10.89
N LEU A 91 -0.46 20.84 9.73
CA LEU A 91 0.24 20.76 8.45
C LEU A 91 1.39 21.77 8.35
N ALA A 92 1.19 22.97 8.86
CA ALA A 92 2.22 24.02 8.86
C ALA A 92 3.48 23.62 9.67
N GLU A 93 3.33 22.87 10.76
CA GLU A 93 4.44 22.30 11.53
C GLU A 93 5.09 21.14 10.77
N ILE A 94 4.29 20.23 10.20
CA ILE A 94 4.79 19.07 9.42
C ILE A 94 5.58 19.52 8.19
N ARG A 95 5.20 20.62 7.55
CA ARG A 95 5.93 21.22 6.42
C ARG A 95 7.35 21.69 6.76
N GLN A 96 7.69 21.83 8.04
CA GLN A 96 9.04 22.17 8.47
C GLN A 96 9.96 20.96 8.54
N LEU A 97 9.40 19.75 8.62
CA LEU A 97 10.15 18.51 8.73
C LEU A 97 10.83 18.13 7.42
N ALA A 98 12.03 17.55 7.53
CA ALA A 98 12.69 16.85 6.44
C ALA A 98 12.24 15.38 6.43
N ALA A 99 11.72 14.91 5.31
CA ALA A 99 11.50 13.48 5.08
C ALA A 99 12.83 12.79 4.73
N SER A 100 12.99 11.54 5.13
CA SER A 100 14.22 10.78 4.98
C SER A 100 13.93 9.30 4.79
N GLU A 101 14.91 8.54 4.33
CA GLU A 101 14.86 7.08 4.36
C GLU A 101 14.57 6.57 5.78
N GLY A 102 13.80 5.48 5.86
CA GLY A 102 13.31 4.92 7.11
C GLY A 102 14.42 4.47 8.05
N ALA A 103 14.31 4.88 9.32
CA ALA A 103 15.24 4.51 10.36
C ALA A 103 14.70 3.36 11.23
N ARG A 104 15.61 2.59 11.80
CA ARG A 104 15.37 1.64 12.90
C ARG A 104 16.26 1.99 14.08
N ILE A 105 15.86 1.60 15.28
CA ILE A 105 16.67 1.78 16.48
C ILE A 105 17.50 0.52 16.73
N VAL A 106 18.81 0.65 16.75
CA VAL A 106 19.76 -0.43 17.08
C VAL A 106 20.65 0.09 18.20
N ASN A 107 20.62 -0.56 19.36
CA ASN A 107 21.37 -0.14 20.56
C ASN A 107 21.17 1.34 20.92
N GLY A 108 19.94 1.84 20.81
CA GLY A 108 19.59 3.24 21.10
C GLY A 108 20.00 4.27 20.03
N GLN A 109 20.61 3.80 18.93
CA GLN A 109 21.00 4.67 17.80
C GLN A 109 20.07 4.50 16.62
N ARG A 110 19.76 5.61 15.93
CA ARG A 110 19.04 5.58 14.66
C ARG A 110 20.00 5.12 13.55
N VAL A 111 19.68 4.01 12.92
CA VAL A 111 20.41 3.48 11.76
C VAL A 111 19.46 3.33 10.58
N GLN A 112 19.99 3.43 9.37
CA GLN A 112 19.22 3.21 8.15
C GLN A 112 18.63 1.79 8.12
N GLY A 113 17.36 1.68 7.73
CA GLY A 113 16.66 0.40 7.66
C GLY A 113 17.27 -0.56 6.65
N TYR A 114 17.53 -0.07 5.45
CA TYR A 114 18.14 -0.80 4.33
C TYR A 114 19.39 -0.08 3.84
N ALA A 115 20.55 -0.69 4.04
CA ALA A 115 21.86 -0.03 3.80
C ALA A 115 22.11 0.39 2.34
N ALA A 116 21.47 -0.27 1.37
CA ALA A 116 21.66 -0.01 -0.06
C ALA A 116 20.67 1.03 -0.63
N ARG A 117 19.69 1.48 0.16
CA ARG A 117 18.71 2.49 -0.26
C ARG A 117 19.28 3.91 -0.17
N PHE A 118 18.46 4.91 -0.50
CA PHE A 118 18.86 6.31 -0.45
C PHE A 118 19.45 6.68 0.92
N PRO A 119 20.58 7.38 1.01
CA PRO A 119 21.21 7.68 2.30
C PRO A 119 20.30 8.55 3.20
N MET A 120 20.18 8.17 4.47
CA MET A 120 19.43 8.96 5.44
C MET A 120 19.97 10.39 5.54
N ARG A 121 19.06 11.36 5.79
CA ARG A 121 19.40 12.77 6.06
C ARG A 121 20.21 13.45 4.96
N THR A 122 20.08 12.98 3.74
CA THR A 122 20.65 13.63 2.56
C THR A 122 19.54 14.17 1.67
N SER A 123 19.84 15.22 0.89
CA SER A 123 18.88 15.94 0.06
C SER A 123 17.76 16.65 0.87
N SER A 124 16.70 17.07 0.20
CA SER A 124 15.62 17.88 0.79
C SER A 124 14.24 17.34 0.37
N PHE A 125 13.83 16.23 0.97
CA PHE A 125 12.50 15.67 0.77
C PHE A 125 11.50 16.23 1.78
N ARG A 126 10.21 16.20 1.43
CA ARG A 126 9.12 16.70 2.26
C ARG A 126 7.97 15.70 2.31
N ILE A 127 7.15 15.81 3.36
CA ILE A 127 5.90 15.08 3.48
C ILE A 127 4.85 15.79 2.64
N SER A 128 4.17 15.04 1.77
CA SER A 128 3.08 15.51 0.92
C SER A 128 1.72 15.36 1.61
N THR A 129 0.75 16.14 1.15
CA THR A 129 -0.67 15.86 1.39
C THR A 129 -1.20 14.87 0.36
N LEU A 130 -2.33 14.22 0.67
CA LEU A 130 -3.04 13.37 -0.30
C LEU A 130 -3.41 14.17 -1.56
N ALA A 131 -3.94 15.40 -1.38
CA ALA A 131 -4.24 16.31 -2.48
C ALA A 131 -3.05 16.52 -3.43
N GLU A 132 -1.86 16.81 -2.90
CA GLU A 132 -0.66 17.03 -3.72
C GLU A 132 -0.25 15.79 -4.50
N GLU A 133 -0.41 14.59 -3.92
CA GLU A 133 -0.14 13.35 -4.65
C GLU A 133 -1.16 13.06 -5.74
N LEU A 134 -2.45 13.30 -5.46
CA LEU A 134 -3.52 13.18 -6.47
C LEU A 134 -3.29 14.14 -7.63
N GLU A 135 -2.98 15.41 -7.35
CA GLU A 135 -2.66 16.43 -8.35
C GLU A 135 -1.43 16.03 -9.18
N LEU A 136 -0.38 15.52 -8.55
CA LEU A 136 0.82 15.06 -9.25
C LEU A 136 0.49 13.92 -10.22
N ILE A 137 -0.20 12.88 -9.75
CA ILE A 137 -0.51 11.70 -10.57
C ILE A 137 -1.46 12.06 -11.71
N GLN A 138 -2.54 12.80 -11.43
CA GLN A 138 -3.49 13.27 -12.46
C GLN A 138 -2.81 14.22 -13.45
N GLY A 139 -1.94 15.11 -12.96
CA GLY A 139 -1.16 16.01 -13.81
C GLY A 139 -0.22 15.26 -14.76
N MET A 140 0.49 14.24 -14.26
CA MET A 140 1.33 13.37 -15.08
C MET A 140 0.50 12.54 -16.06
N ASN A 141 -0.64 11.98 -15.64
CA ASN A 141 -1.55 11.27 -16.53
C ASN A 141 -1.99 12.16 -17.71
N LYS A 142 -2.39 13.38 -17.42
CA LYS A 142 -2.79 14.36 -18.44
C LYS A 142 -1.65 14.69 -19.41
N SER A 143 -0.45 14.95 -18.89
CA SER A 143 0.69 15.42 -19.69
C SER A 143 1.33 14.32 -20.55
N THR A 144 1.26 13.07 -20.11
CA THR A 144 1.88 11.93 -20.79
C THR A 144 0.88 11.08 -21.59
N GLY A 145 -0.43 11.29 -21.40
CA GLY A 145 -1.49 10.45 -21.97
C GLY A 145 -1.59 9.05 -21.36
N ARG A 146 -1.00 8.83 -20.19
CA ARG A 146 -1.13 7.58 -19.43
C ARG A 146 -2.37 7.63 -18.53
N ASP A 147 -2.69 6.47 -17.94
CA ASP A 147 -3.73 6.29 -16.94
C ASP A 147 -3.20 5.40 -15.81
N ILE A 148 -2.34 5.98 -14.97
CA ILE A 148 -1.78 5.32 -13.77
C ILE A 148 -2.75 5.55 -12.62
N GLY A 149 -3.08 4.47 -11.90
CA GLY A 149 -4.03 4.49 -10.79
C GLY A 149 -3.40 4.89 -9.47
N ILE A 150 -4.27 5.03 -8.47
CA ILE A 150 -3.91 5.27 -7.08
C ILE A 150 -4.37 4.13 -6.19
N TYR A 151 -3.70 3.95 -5.05
CA TYR A 151 -4.00 2.87 -4.12
C TYR A 151 -3.93 3.36 -2.66
N PRO A 152 -4.84 4.27 -2.23
CA PRO A 152 -4.82 4.83 -0.88
C PRO A 152 -5.10 3.79 0.21
N GLU A 153 -4.36 3.86 1.33
CA GLU A 153 -4.63 3.13 2.57
C GLU A 153 -5.11 4.09 3.66
N ILE A 154 -6.22 3.74 4.31
CA ILE A 154 -6.67 4.40 5.54
C ILE A 154 -5.91 3.77 6.71
N LYS A 155 -4.95 4.50 7.27
CA LYS A 155 -4.08 4.01 8.36
C LYS A 155 -4.74 4.12 9.72
N SER A 156 -4.80 2.99 10.43
CA SER A 156 -5.28 2.95 11.83
C SER A 156 -6.55 3.77 12.09
N PRO A 157 -7.67 3.50 11.39
CA PRO A 157 -8.90 4.29 11.51
C PRO A 157 -9.44 4.32 12.95
N GLU A 158 -9.31 3.24 13.72
CA GLU A 158 -9.74 3.16 15.12
C GLU A 158 -8.98 4.15 16.00
N PHE A 159 -7.67 4.31 15.77
CA PHE A 159 -6.87 5.31 16.49
C PHE A 159 -7.39 6.73 16.20
N HIS A 160 -7.64 7.06 14.93
CA HIS A 160 -8.15 8.36 14.53
C HIS A 160 -9.55 8.63 15.13
N LEU A 161 -10.44 7.64 15.10
CA LEU A 161 -11.78 7.74 15.71
C LEU A 161 -11.69 7.96 17.24
N ALA A 162 -10.78 7.27 17.92
CA ALA A 162 -10.56 7.45 19.35
C ALA A 162 -10.03 8.86 19.70
N GLU A 163 -9.29 9.48 18.79
CA GLU A 163 -8.83 10.87 18.88
C GLU A 163 -9.87 11.90 18.35
N GLY A 164 -11.09 11.45 18.01
CA GLY A 164 -12.19 12.31 17.57
C GLY A 164 -12.13 12.71 16.09
N LYS A 165 -11.39 11.97 15.25
CA LYS A 165 -11.21 12.25 13.82
C LYS A 165 -11.69 11.08 12.95
N ASP A 166 -12.52 11.37 11.97
CA ASP A 166 -13.02 10.37 11.01
C ASP A 166 -12.17 10.37 9.74
N LEU A 167 -11.06 9.61 9.78
CA LEU A 167 -10.13 9.52 8.67
C LEU A 167 -10.78 8.92 7.41
N GLY A 168 -11.60 7.87 7.56
CA GLY A 168 -12.25 7.22 6.43
C GLY A 168 -13.17 8.18 5.66
N ARG A 169 -14.02 8.93 6.35
CA ARG A 169 -14.88 9.94 5.73
C ARG A 169 -14.08 11.04 5.03
N ALA A 170 -13.00 11.49 5.65
CA ALA A 170 -12.15 12.52 5.07
C ALA A 170 -11.46 12.03 3.78
N VAL A 171 -10.90 10.81 3.78
CA VAL A 171 -10.28 10.23 2.58
C VAL A 171 -11.30 10.05 1.46
N VAL A 172 -12.47 9.51 1.75
CA VAL A 172 -13.54 9.35 0.74
C VAL A 172 -13.99 10.70 0.18
N ALA A 173 -14.12 11.71 1.03
CA ALA A 173 -14.48 13.06 0.57
C ALA A 173 -13.42 13.67 -0.35
N GLU A 174 -12.14 13.50 -0.02
CA GLU A 174 -11.02 13.94 -0.84
C GLU A 174 -10.99 13.22 -2.20
N LEU A 175 -11.08 11.88 -2.20
CA LEU A 175 -11.12 11.09 -3.44
C LEU A 175 -12.26 11.52 -4.35
N LYS A 176 -13.46 11.76 -3.78
CA LYS A 176 -14.62 12.27 -4.52
C LYS A 176 -14.34 13.66 -5.12
N ALA A 177 -13.72 14.55 -4.36
CA ALA A 177 -13.37 15.91 -4.82
C ALA A 177 -12.43 15.89 -6.02
N TYR A 178 -11.52 14.89 -6.07
CA TYR A 178 -10.62 14.65 -7.21
C TYR A 178 -11.23 13.76 -8.31
N GLY A 179 -12.53 13.48 -8.25
CA GLY A 179 -13.28 12.82 -9.30
C GLY A 179 -13.26 11.29 -9.27
N TYR A 180 -12.74 10.66 -8.22
CA TYR A 180 -12.84 9.21 -8.04
C TYR A 180 -14.22 8.87 -7.44
N ALA A 181 -15.08 8.22 -8.24
CA ALA A 181 -16.47 8.01 -7.88
C ALA A 181 -17.03 6.63 -8.24
N SER A 182 -16.30 5.82 -9.02
CA SER A 182 -16.80 4.51 -9.46
C SER A 182 -15.72 3.44 -9.50
N LYS A 183 -16.14 2.17 -9.45
CA LYS A 183 -15.25 0.99 -9.52
C LYS A 183 -14.52 0.83 -10.86
N GLU A 184 -14.98 1.49 -11.92
CA GLU A 184 -14.34 1.46 -13.25
C GLU A 184 -13.07 2.32 -13.29
N GLN A 185 -12.95 3.27 -12.38
CA GLN A 185 -11.75 4.11 -12.28
C GLN A 185 -10.60 3.33 -11.63
N LYS A 186 -9.39 3.75 -11.96
CA LYS A 186 -8.18 3.13 -11.42
C LYS A 186 -7.88 3.61 -10.00
N VAL A 187 -8.71 3.20 -9.07
CA VAL A 187 -8.56 3.43 -7.64
C VAL A 187 -8.94 2.16 -6.86
N PHE A 188 -8.09 1.80 -5.92
CA PHE A 188 -8.39 0.85 -4.87
C PHE A 188 -8.21 1.55 -3.52
N LEU A 189 -9.19 1.44 -2.63
CA LEU A 189 -9.11 1.96 -1.26
C LEU A 189 -8.93 0.79 -0.31
N GLN A 190 -7.85 0.81 0.48
CA GLN A 190 -7.45 -0.31 1.33
C GLN A 190 -7.35 0.06 2.80
N THR A 191 -7.49 -0.93 3.66
CA THR A 191 -7.22 -0.81 5.10
C THR A 191 -7.03 -2.19 5.73
N PHE A 192 -6.33 -2.26 6.87
CA PHE A 192 -6.23 -3.44 7.73
C PHE A 192 -7.43 -3.63 8.67
N SER A 193 -8.30 -2.63 8.79
CA SER A 193 -9.44 -2.67 9.68
C SER A 193 -10.66 -3.30 9.02
N TRP A 194 -11.08 -4.46 9.51
CA TRP A 194 -12.31 -5.10 9.05
C TRP A 194 -13.56 -4.25 9.33
N GLU A 195 -13.60 -3.61 10.49
CA GLU A 195 -14.73 -2.73 10.84
C GLU A 195 -14.80 -1.52 9.89
N GLU A 196 -13.66 -0.97 9.50
CA GLU A 196 -13.62 0.15 8.56
C GLU A 196 -14.01 -0.29 7.13
N VAL A 197 -13.61 -1.49 6.67
CA VAL A 197 -14.07 -2.02 5.37
C VAL A 197 -15.59 -2.11 5.32
N LYS A 198 -16.22 -2.63 6.39
CA LYS A 198 -17.69 -2.68 6.50
C LYS A 198 -18.30 -1.29 6.53
N ARG A 199 -17.76 -0.40 7.34
CA ARG A 199 -18.24 0.98 7.47
C ARG A 199 -18.12 1.75 6.14
N LEU A 200 -17.02 1.56 5.41
CA LEU A 200 -16.84 2.13 4.07
C LEU A 200 -17.93 1.64 3.12
N ARG A 201 -18.19 0.32 3.08
CA ARG A 201 -19.14 -0.28 2.15
C ARG A 201 -20.60 0.08 2.48
N ASP A 202 -20.98 0.01 3.75
CA ASP A 202 -22.38 0.12 4.17
C ASP A 202 -22.82 1.57 4.45
N GLU A 203 -21.89 2.45 4.83
CA GLU A 203 -22.21 3.81 5.27
C GLU A 203 -21.50 4.89 4.40
N ILE A 204 -20.16 4.94 4.43
CA ILE A 204 -19.43 6.11 3.96
C ILE A 204 -19.55 6.29 2.44
N LEU A 205 -19.33 5.24 1.65
CA LEU A 205 -19.44 5.30 0.19
C LEU A 205 -20.88 5.62 -0.26
N PRO A 206 -21.95 4.95 0.28
CA PRO A 206 -23.33 5.29 -0.03
C PRO A 206 -23.71 6.73 0.34
N GLU A 207 -23.33 7.21 1.53
CA GLU A 207 -23.58 8.59 1.95
C GLU A 207 -22.86 9.61 1.06
N ALA A 208 -21.64 9.28 0.63
CA ALA A 208 -20.92 10.10 -0.34
C ALA A 208 -21.49 10.02 -1.76
N GLY A 209 -22.38 9.04 -2.05
CA GLY A 209 -22.95 8.82 -3.39
C GLY A 209 -21.92 8.33 -4.42
N ILE A 210 -20.92 7.55 -3.99
CA ILE A 210 -19.88 6.94 -4.83
C ILE A 210 -19.72 5.46 -4.51
N ASP A 211 -19.07 4.71 -5.40
CA ASP A 211 -18.71 3.31 -5.18
C ASP A 211 -17.29 3.04 -5.67
N LEU A 212 -16.40 2.68 -4.74
CA LEU A 212 -14.99 2.40 -5.02
C LEU A 212 -14.67 0.93 -4.74
N LYS A 213 -13.63 0.42 -5.39
CA LYS A 213 -13.08 -0.89 -5.04
C LYS A 213 -12.42 -0.82 -3.66
N LEU A 214 -12.86 -1.70 -2.75
CA LEU A 214 -12.29 -1.84 -1.42
C LEU A 214 -11.38 -3.07 -1.34
N VAL A 215 -10.28 -2.96 -0.61
CA VAL A 215 -9.34 -4.06 -0.38
C VAL A 215 -9.14 -4.28 1.11
N MET A 216 -9.37 -5.53 1.55
CA MET A 216 -9.07 -5.95 2.90
C MET A 216 -7.60 -6.39 2.98
N LEU A 217 -6.79 -5.66 3.74
CA LEU A 217 -5.40 -6.03 4.05
C LEU A 217 -5.35 -6.95 5.26
N VAL A 218 -4.54 -8.01 5.20
CA VAL A 218 -4.38 -8.96 6.31
C VAL A 218 -2.92 -9.35 6.53
N GLY A 219 -2.53 -9.46 7.80
CA GLY A 219 -1.29 -10.08 8.24
C GLY A 219 -1.50 -11.53 8.67
N ASP A 220 -0.48 -12.09 9.34
CA ASP A 220 -0.53 -13.43 9.96
C ASP A 220 -1.05 -13.41 11.41
N ASP A 221 -1.51 -12.24 11.89
CA ASP A 221 -2.04 -12.04 13.22
C ASP A 221 -3.33 -12.84 13.47
N GLU A 222 -3.58 -13.19 14.74
CA GLU A 222 -4.72 -14.03 15.17
C GLU A 222 -6.08 -13.43 14.74
N GLU A 223 -6.19 -12.12 14.72
CA GLU A 223 -7.42 -11.42 14.36
C GLU A 223 -7.91 -11.68 12.92
N TYR A 224 -7.02 -12.08 11.98
CA TYR A 224 -7.36 -12.35 10.58
C TYR A 224 -7.59 -13.83 10.28
N GLN A 225 -7.27 -14.76 11.20
CA GLN A 225 -7.31 -16.21 10.96
C GLN A 225 -8.68 -16.74 10.53
N TRP A 226 -9.75 -16.10 11.00
CA TRP A 226 -11.11 -16.46 10.60
C TRP A 226 -11.40 -16.22 9.11
N MET A 227 -10.66 -15.32 8.44
CA MET A 227 -10.79 -15.01 7.02
C MET A 227 -10.17 -16.07 6.12
N PHE A 228 -9.27 -16.94 6.64
CA PHE A 228 -8.46 -17.88 5.85
C PHE A 228 -9.15 -19.22 5.60
N ASN A 229 -10.47 -19.24 5.61
CA ASN A 229 -11.29 -20.39 5.28
C ASN A 229 -12.46 -19.98 4.35
N GLU A 230 -13.19 -20.95 3.81
CA GLU A 230 -14.25 -20.71 2.83
C GLU A 230 -15.32 -19.75 3.34
N SER A 231 -15.83 -19.96 4.57
CA SER A 231 -16.87 -19.11 5.14
C SER A 231 -16.39 -17.67 5.44
N GLY A 232 -15.17 -17.55 5.97
CA GLY A 232 -14.59 -16.24 6.27
C GLY A 232 -14.28 -15.47 4.98
N MET A 233 -13.70 -16.12 3.98
CA MET A 233 -13.42 -15.49 2.69
C MET A 233 -14.72 -15.09 1.96
N GLN A 234 -15.78 -15.88 2.08
CA GLN A 234 -17.09 -15.50 1.57
C GLN A 234 -17.65 -14.25 2.26
N GLU A 235 -17.44 -14.11 3.56
CA GLU A 235 -17.86 -12.91 4.30
C GLU A 235 -17.05 -11.68 3.86
N VAL A 236 -15.73 -11.81 3.71
CA VAL A 236 -14.87 -10.72 3.19
C VAL A 236 -15.32 -10.28 1.79
N GLY A 237 -15.62 -11.22 0.89
CA GLY A 237 -16.07 -10.93 -0.48
C GLY A 237 -17.42 -10.21 -0.60
N ARG A 238 -18.20 -10.10 0.49
CA ARG A 238 -19.41 -9.26 0.49
C ARG A 238 -19.10 -7.78 0.59
N TYR A 239 -17.96 -7.43 1.16
CA TYR A 239 -17.57 -6.05 1.48
C TYR A 239 -16.38 -5.56 0.66
N ALA A 240 -15.46 -6.46 0.30
CA ALA A 240 -14.24 -6.13 -0.41
C ALA A 240 -14.23 -6.66 -1.85
N ASP A 241 -13.58 -5.92 -2.74
CA ASP A 241 -13.33 -6.28 -4.15
C ASP A 241 -11.92 -6.87 -4.34
N GLY A 242 -11.09 -6.76 -3.30
CA GLY A 242 -9.73 -7.29 -3.29
C GLY A 242 -9.30 -7.79 -1.91
N PHE A 243 -8.35 -8.70 -1.93
CA PHE A 243 -7.72 -9.30 -0.77
C PHE A 243 -6.21 -9.05 -0.83
N GLY A 244 -5.66 -8.35 0.16
CA GLY A 244 -4.25 -7.95 0.22
C GLY A 244 -3.53 -8.64 1.38
N PRO A 245 -3.08 -9.89 1.21
CA PRO A 245 -2.40 -10.62 2.29
C PRO A 245 -0.90 -10.30 2.34
N ASP A 246 -0.29 -10.46 3.54
CA ASP A 246 1.17 -10.67 3.58
C ASP A 246 1.53 -11.84 2.69
N LYS A 247 2.59 -11.68 1.88
CA LYS A 247 3.00 -12.70 0.91
C LYS A 247 3.35 -14.05 1.54
N SER A 248 3.76 -14.07 2.83
CA SER A 248 4.08 -15.31 3.55
C SER A 248 2.86 -16.21 3.79
N LEU A 249 1.65 -15.64 3.73
CA LEU A 249 0.40 -16.39 3.81
C LEU A 249 0.09 -17.16 2.53
N LEU A 250 0.64 -16.72 1.39
CA LEU A 250 0.42 -17.35 0.09
C LEU A 250 1.47 -18.42 -0.22
N ILE A 251 2.76 -18.12 -0.01
CA ILE A 251 3.85 -19.10 -0.14
C ILE A 251 4.63 -19.08 1.16
N ALA A 252 4.61 -20.22 1.85
CA ALA A 252 5.21 -20.34 3.17
C ALA A 252 6.73 -20.07 3.14
N PRO A 253 7.30 -19.33 4.12
CA PRO A 253 8.72 -18.99 4.16
C PRO A 253 9.66 -20.19 4.27
N ASP A 254 9.18 -21.33 4.76
CA ASP A 254 9.90 -22.59 4.86
C ASP A 254 9.78 -23.48 3.62
N SER A 255 9.25 -22.95 2.50
CA SER A 255 9.34 -23.58 1.19
C SER A 255 10.78 -23.78 0.75
N THR A 256 11.00 -24.72 -0.17
CA THR A 256 12.32 -24.98 -0.76
C THR A 256 12.28 -24.86 -2.27
N PRO A 257 13.42 -24.63 -2.96
CA PRO A 257 13.45 -24.57 -4.41
C PRO A 257 12.82 -25.83 -5.04
N GLY A 258 11.85 -25.62 -5.95
CA GLY A 258 11.12 -26.70 -6.61
C GLY A 258 10.07 -27.43 -5.75
N ASN A 259 9.86 -27.00 -4.51
CA ASN A 259 8.83 -27.55 -3.61
C ASN A 259 8.21 -26.43 -2.78
N LEU A 260 7.38 -25.63 -3.44
CA LEU A 260 6.69 -24.50 -2.80
C LEU A 260 5.46 -24.99 -2.02
N LYS A 261 5.29 -24.45 -0.82
CA LYS A 261 4.10 -24.66 0.01
C LYS A 261 3.14 -23.50 -0.24
N ILE A 262 2.32 -23.64 -1.28
CA ILE A 262 1.34 -22.63 -1.68
C ILE A 262 0.03 -22.91 -0.95
N SER A 263 -0.56 -21.88 -0.35
CA SER A 263 -1.88 -21.96 0.27
C SER A 263 -2.99 -21.85 -0.80
N ASN A 264 -4.23 -22.18 -0.41
CA ASN A 264 -5.40 -22.02 -1.27
C ASN A 264 -6.07 -20.64 -1.16
N LEU A 265 -5.45 -19.66 -0.50
CA LEU A 265 -6.07 -18.35 -0.25
C LEU A 265 -6.38 -17.58 -1.54
N VAL A 266 -5.52 -17.71 -2.57
CA VAL A 266 -5.78 -17.08 -3.87
C VAL A 266 -7.03 -17.68 -4.51
N GLU A 267 -7.16 -19.00 -4.51
CA GLU A 267 -8.34 -19.70 -5.04
C GLU A 267 -9.61 -19.32 -4.30
N LEU A 268 -9.55 -19.25 -2.95
CA LEU A 268 -10.67 -18.84 -2.12
C LEU A 268 -11.09 -17.39 -2.41
N ALA A 269 -10.15 -16.46 -2.54
CA ALA A 269 -10.44 -15.07 -2.88
C ALA A 269 -11.07 -14.94 -4.27
N HIS A 270 -10.49 -15.60 -5.28
CA HIS A 270 -11.03 -15.62 -6.65
C HIS A 270 -12.44 -16.21 -6.71
N SER A 271 -12.71 -17.30 -5.97
CA SER A 271 -14.04 -17.92 -5.91
C SER A 271 -15.10 -16.99 -5.31
N ASN A 272 -14.68 -15.96 -4.58
CA ASN A 272 -15.55 -14.93 -4.01
C ASN A 272 -15.45 -13.58 -4.75
N GLY A 273 -14.88 -13.55 -5.96
CA GLY A 273 -14.85 -12.38 -6.84
C GLY A 273 -13.81 -11.32 -6.50
N MET A 274 -12.87 -11.63 -5.61
CA MET A 274 -11.84 -10.70 -5.18
C MET A 274 -10.53 -10.89 -5.96
N GLN A 275 -9.87 -9.79 -6.32
CA GLN A 275 -8.48 -9.81 -6.80
C GLN A 275 -7.51 -9.97 -5.63
N VAL A 276 -6.34 -10.57 -5.86
CA VAL A 276 -5.34 -10.81 -4.81
C VAL A 276 -4.07 -10.01 -5.08
N HIS A 277 -3.78 -9.05 -4.19
CA HIS A 277 -2.64 -8.13 -4.29
C HIS A 277 -1.78 -8.21 -3.01
N PRO A 278 -0.89 -9.20 -2.89
CA PRO A 278 -0.04 -9.34 -1.70
C PRO A 278 1.04 -8.27 -1.59
N TYR A 279 1.48 -8.04 -0.36
CA TYR A 279 2.54 -7.12 0.03
C TYR A 279 3.63 -7.84 0.83
N THR A 280 4.87 -7.38 0.96
CA THR A 280 5.54 -6.44 0.08
C THR A 280 6.73 -7.15 -0.56
N PHE A 281 6.88 -7.01 -1.85
CA PHE A 281 7.98 -7.58 -2.62
C PHE A 281 9.17 -6.61 -2.62
N ARG A 282 10.31 -7.07 -2.11
CA ARG A 282 11.55 -6.29 -1.98
C ARG A 282 12.72 -7.03 -2.55
N ALA A 283 13.56 -6.30 -3.29
CA ALA A 283 14.80 -6.84 -3.85
C ALA A 283 16.04 -6.55 -2.97
N ASP A 284 15.84 -5.91 -1.81
CA ASP A 284 16.91 -5.67 -0.85
C ASP A 284 17.54 -6.97 -0.36
N ALA A 285 18.80 -6.91 0.02
CA ALA A 285 19.52 -8.05 0.57
C ALA A 285 18.78 -8.65 1.78
N GLY A 286 18.52 -9.97 1.71
CA GLY A 286 17.78 -10.70 2.74
C GLY A 286 16.25 -10.56 2.69
N GLN A 287 15.69 -9.85 1.71
CA GLN A 287 14.24 -9.71 1.53
C GLN A 287 13.66 -10.63 0.45
N VAL A 288 14.48 -11.12 -0.45
CA VAL A 288 14.11 -12.19 -1.38
C VAL A 288 13.92 -13.48 -0.59
N ALA A 289 12.85 -14.21 -0.89
CA ALA A 289 12.54 -15.47 -0.21
C ALA A 289 13.71 -16.47 -0.37
N LYS A 290 14.03 -17.21 0.68
CA LYS A 290 15.19 -18.14 0.69
C LYS A 290 15.10 -19.25 -0.34
N TRP A 291 13.89 -19.60 -0.74
CA TRP A 291 13.63 -20.62 -1.76
C TRP A 291 13.76 -20.09 -3.20
N ALA A 292 13.81 -18.76 -3.40
CA ALA A 292 14.01 -18.12 -4.69
C ALA A 292 15.48 -17.70 -4.86
N GLY A 293 16.05 -17.98 -6.03
CA GLY A 293 17.42 -17.59 -6.37
C GLY A 293 17.56 -16.10 -6.74
N SER A 294 16.44 -15.45 -7.08
CA SER A 294 16.38 -14.03 -7.45
C SER A 294 15.04 -13.40 -7.10
N PHE A 295 14.96 -12.08 -7.20
CA PHE A 295 13.71 -11.34 -7.05
C PHE A 295 12.70 -11.72 -8.15
N GLU A 296 13.17 -11.90 -9.36
CA GLU A 296 12.35 -12.29 -10.52
C GLU A 296 11.80 -13.72 -10.37
N GLU A 297 12.59 -14.67 -9.86
CA GLU A 297 12.10 -16.01 -9.53
C GLU A 297 11.04 -15.97 -8.42
N MET A 298 11.20 -15.09 -7.44
CA MET A 298 10.15 -14.86 -6.44
C MET A 298 8.87 -14.33 -7.09
N LEU A 299 8.96 -13.35 -7.98
CA LEU A 299 7.80 -12.84 -8.72
C LEU A 299 7.15 -13.92 -9.58
N GLU A 300 7.93 -14.76 -10.27
CA GLU A 300 7.44 -15.88 -11.08
C GLU A 300 6.53 -16.80 -10.27
N ALA A 301 7.01 -17.25 -9.10
CA ALA A 301 6.26 -18.15 -8.24
C ALA A 301 4.93 -17.53 -7.77
N PHE A 302 4.94 -16.26 -7.39
CA PHE A 302 3.72 -15.60 -6.93
C PHE A 302 2.74 -15.31 -8.06
N PHE A 303 3.18 -14.76 -9.20
CA PHE A 303 2.29 -14.41 -10.30
C PHE A 303 1.75 -15.62 -11.05
N PHE A 304 2.54 -16.67 -11.22
CA PHE A 304 2.21 -17.77 -12.14
C PHE A 304 2.01 -19.13 -11.46
N GLU A 305 2.58 -19.38 -10.27
CA GLU A 305 2.30 -20.60 -9.51
C GLU A 305 1.21 -20.38 -8.45
N ALA A 306 1.32 -19.31 -7.64
CA ALA A 306 0.28 -18.96 -6.68
C ALA A 306 -0.92 -18.25 -7.34
N GLY A 307 -0.73 -17.60 -8.49
CA GLY A 307 -1.81 -17.04 -9.31
C GLY A 307 -2.29 -15.65 -8.91
N ILE A 308 -1.49 -14.85 -8.18
CA ILE A 308 -1.87 -13.49 -7.76
C ILE A 308 -2.17 -12.56 -8.94
N ASP A 309 -2.99 -11.51 -8.72
CA ASP A 309 -3.40 -10.55 -9.76
C ASP A 309 -2.52 -9.30 -9.79
N GLY A 310 -1.90 -8.94 -8.67
CA GLY A 310 -0.99 -7.81 -8.57
C GLY A 310 -0.01 -7.98 -7.42
N ALA A 311 1.02 -7.13 -7.38
CA ALA A 311 2.02 -7.16 -6.33
C ALA A 311 2.42 -5.76 -5.88
N PHE A 312 2.44 -5.52 -4.56
CA PHE A 312 3.04 -4.34 -3.97
C PHE A 312 4.55 -4.50 -3.91
N THR A 313 5.29 -3.59 -4.55
CA THR A 313 6.75 -3.67 -4.56
C THR A 313 7.42 -2.32 -4.35
N ASP A 314 8.55 -2.35 -3.60
CA ASP A 314 9.44 -1.20 -3.45
C ASP A 314 10.28 -0.95 -4.72
N PHE A 315 10.31 -1.91 -5.66
CA PHE A 315 11.11 -1.91 -6.89
C PHE A 315 10.22 -2.06 -8.13
N PRO A 316 9.38 -1.05 -8.46
CA PRO A 316 8.39 -1.17 -9.51
C PRO A 316 8.97 -1.40 -10.90
N ASP A 317 10.13 -0.82 -11.22
CA ASP A 317 10.86 -1.03 -12.49
C ASP A 317 11.15 -2.52 -12.74
N ARG A 318 11.63 -3.25 -11.73
CA ARG A 318 11.97 -4.67 -11.84
C ARG A 318 10.72 -5.53 -12.05
N ALA A 319 9.64 -5.24 -11.33
CA ALA A 319 8.39 -5.99 -11.49
C ALA A 319 7.73 -5.70 -12.85
N VAL A 320 7.73 -4.43 -13.29
CA VAL A 320 7.22 -4.03 -14.61
C VAL A 320 8.03 -4.68 -15.74
N GLU A 321 9.36 -4.65 -15.67
CA GLU A 321 10.22 -5.28 -16.68
C GLU A 321 10.00 -6.80 -16.71
N PHE A 322 9.90 -7.45 -15.54
CA PHE A 322 9.60 -8.87 -15.44
C PHE A 322 8.29 -9.23 -16.14
N LEU A 323 7.19 -8.50 -15.87
CA LEU A 323 5.89 -8.79 -16.49
C LEU A 323 5.86 -8.49 -17.99
N ARG A 324 6.63 -7.51 -18.48
CA ARG A 324 6.71 -7.21 -19.93
C ARG A 324 7.39 -8.29 -20.75
N GLN A 325 8.19 -9.13 -20.13
CA GLN A 325 8.90 -10.23 -20.78
C GLN A 325 8.08 -11.52 -20.84
N ARG A 326 6.86 -11.52 -20.25
CA ARG A 326 5.93 -12.65 -20.20
C ARG A 326 4.73 -12.44 -21.12
#